data_16d53a7441fb1d3b6b67032e0d096682
#
_entry.id   16d53a7441fb1d3b6b67032e0d096682
#
_cell.length_a   1.000
_cell.length_b   1.000
_cell.length_c   1.000
_cell.angle_alpha   90.00
_cell.angle_beta   90.00
_cell.angle_gamma   90.00
#
_symmetry.space_group_name_H-M   'P 1'
#
loop_
_entity.id
_entity.type
_entity.pdbx_description
1 polymer ?
#
loop_
_entity_poly.entity_id
_entity_poly.type
_entity_poly.pdbx_seq_one_letter_code
_entity_poly.pdbx_strand_id
1 'polypeptide(L)'
;GGFVGWVIGRQSGLAQAQDNSVAAASIPVVATATSSPNVEDAETEADIDEVSKPEVQTGAFGPTPASILPESDRVLGETDAPVTIVEFSDYQCPFCQRHFQETMPLLKENFIDTGRVSYVFKDFPIASLHPLAYRMHEAARCVLDEAGTDGYWQAHDLFFAEADSFQADSLEAMDAAILAAFEGANLPDTSECLQSNKYAEAVQADLSEGQSLGVNGTPAFFINGFPVSGAQPYELFEYAIGLAEEGELQEAFAGSAQAQAQAEAEATAQAAMPRDVPVSDEPAMGELDAPITIVEYSDYQCPFCLRHFQNTMPQLQEYIDSGQLRYIFKDFPIHSIHPQAQKAHEAARCAREIGGDDMYW
;
A
#
# COMPACT_ATOMS: atom_id res chain seq x y z
N GLY A 1 -17.75 -47.01 -22.82
CA GLY A 1 -17.46 -47.59 -21.53
C GLY A 1 -15.98 -47.90 -21.41
N GLY A 2 -15.27 -47.35 -20.45
CA GLY A 2 -13.91 -47.69 -20.14
C GLY A 2 -13.44 -46.84 -18.94
N PHE A 3 -13.68 -47.34 -17.75
CA PHE A 3 -13.12 -46.84 -16.52
C PHE A 3 -11.64 -47.24 -16.46
N VAL A 4 -10.74 -46.28 -16.26
CA VAL A 4 -9.35 -46.53 -15.83
C VAL A 4 -9.23 -46.00 -14.40
N GLY A 5 -9.17 -46.94 -13.44
CA GLY A 5 -8.93 -46.66 -12.04
C GLY A 5 -7.43 -46.44 -11.78
N TRP A 6 -7.13 -45.42 -10.99
CA TRP A 6 -5.81 -45.20 -10.41
C TRP A 6 -5.71 -45.83 -9.02
N VAL A 7 -4.77 -46.75 -8.87
CA VAL A 7 -4.42 -47.38 -7.60
C VAL A 7 -3.36 -46.56 -6.89
N ILE A 8 -3.71 -46.08 -5.68
CA ILE A 8 -2.73 -45.42 -4.77
C ILE A 8 -2.00 -46.50 -3.97
N GLY A 9 -0.72 -46.71 -4.26
CA GLY A 9 0.18 -47.55 -3.45
C GLY A 9 0.79 -46.72 -2.32
N ARG A 10 0.44 -47.02 -1.07
CA ARG A 10 1.21 -46.63 0.12
C ARG A 10 2.46 -47.48 0.22
N GLN A 11 3.64 -46.88 0.30
CA GLN A 11 4.82 -47.50 0.88
C GLN A 11 5.32 -46.65 2.06
N SER A 12 5.23 -47.24 3.22
CA SER A 12 5.87 -46.81 4.47
C SER A 12 7.35 -47.24 4.43
N GLY A 13 8.26 -46.29 4.51
CA GLY A 13 9.70 -46.52 4.69
C GLY A 13 10.25 -45.58 5.76
N LEU A 14 10.48 -46.16 6.94
CA LEU A 14 11.28 -45.54 8.00
C LEU A 14 12.74 -45.47 7.54
N ALA A 15 13.34 -44.30 7.50
CA ALA A 15 14.78 -44.13 7.39
C ALA A 15 15.29 -43.24 8.53
N GLN A 16 16.28 -43.72 9.20
CA GLN A 16 16.95 -43.24 10.40
C GLN A 16 17.62 -41.87 10.18
N ALA A 17 17.57 -41.05 11.21
CA ALA A 17 18.35 -39.84 11.36
C ALA A 17 19.84 -40.18 11.45
N GLN A 18 20.66 -39.60 10.59
CA GLN A 18 22.12 -39.52 10.78
C GLN A 18 22.47 -38.08 11.14
N ASP A 19 22.99 -37.96 12.34
CA ASP A 19 23.60 -36.81 12.95
C ASP A 19 24.89 -36.45 12.20
N ASN A 20 24.93 -35.27 11.57
CA ASN A 20 26.17 -34.70 11.01
C ASN A 20 26.38 -33.31 11.62
N SER A 21 27.02 -33.33 12.80
CA SER A 21 27.63 -32.14 13.38
C SER A 21 28.82 -31.71 12.51
N VAL A 22 28.71 -30.62 11.79
CA VAL A 22 29.83 -29.95 11.12
C VAL A 22 30.31 -28.78 11.98
N ALA A 23 31.55 -28.89 12.42
CA ALA A 23 32.25 -27.93 13.25
C ALA A 23 32.35 -26.56 12.58
N ALA A 24 32.05 -25.51 13.36
CA ALA A 24 32.26 -24.10 12.98
C ALA A 24 33.76 -23.82 12.85
N ALA A 25 34.20 -23.47 11.64
CA ALA A 25 35.54 -22.93 11.39
C ALA A 25 35.52 -21.42 11.61
N SER A 26 36.24 -20.96 12.63
CA SER A 26 36.46 -19.54 12.93
C SER A 26 37.46 -18.94 11.92
N ILE A 27 37.03 -17.86 11.24
CA ILE A 27 37.88 -17.06 10.38
C ILE A 27 38.47 -15.91 11.25
N PRO A 28 39.78 -15.68 11.25
CA PRO A 28 40.37 -14.58 12.03
C PRO A 28 40.14 -13.21 11.33
N VAL A 29 39.61 -12.27 12.09
CA VAL A 29 39.53 -10.86 11.68
C VAL A 29 40.92 -10.24 11.82
N VAL A 30 41.51 -9.86 10.68
CA VAL A 30 42.74 -9.04 10.67
C VAL A 30 42.32 -7.57 10.69
N ALA A 31 42.56 -6.92 11.81
CA ALA A 31 42.44 -5.49 11.95
C ALA A 31 43.70 -4.81 11.38
N THR A 32 43.56 -4.14 10.25
CA THR A 32 44.61 -3.21 9.77
C THR A 32 44.23 -1.79 10.22
N ALA A 33 44.94 -1.31 11.20
CA ALA A 33 44.94 0.11 11.57
C ALA A 33 45.72 0.90 10.50
N THR A 34 45.02 1.80 9.80
CA THR A 34 45.68 2.85 9.02
C THR A 34 45.46 4.20 9.69
N SER A 35 46.60 4.80 10.04
CA SER A 35 46.75 6.11 10.64
C SER A 35 46.17 7.23 9.78
N SER A 36 45.43 8.12 10.41
CA SER A 36 44.97 9.39 9.85
C SER A 36 46.13 10.34 9.63
N PRO A 37 46.20 11.11 8.55
CA PRO A 37 47.00 12.32 8.51
C PRO A 37 46.20 13.50 9.09
N ASN A 38 46.87 14.28 9.93
CA ASN A 38 46.48 15.63 10.36
C ASN A 38 46.20 16.51 9.15
N VAL A 39 45.05 17.19 9.16
CA VAL A 39 44.84 18.39 8.33
C VAL A 39 44.47 19.52 9.28
N GLU A 40 45.36 20.49 9.29
CA GLU A 40 45.20 21.77 9.95
C GLU A 40 44.10 22.61 9.31
N ASP A 41 43.47 23.38 10.14
CA ASP A 41 42.50 24.46 9.98
C ASP A 41 42.38 25.06 8.56
N ALA A 42 41.19 24.94 7.99
CA ALA A 42 40.62 25.90 7.04
C ALA A 42 39.15 26.06 7.38
N GLU A 43 38.87 27.09 8.19
CA GLU A 43 37.52 27.62 8.36
C GLU A 43 37.05 28.17 7.01
N THR A 44 36.19 27.41 6.34
CA THR A 44 35.26 27.92 5.33
C THR A 44 33.88 27.71 5.88
N GLU A 45 33.24 28.80 6.28
CA GLU A 45 31.81 28.88 6.50
C GLU A 45 31.14 28.40 5.20
N ALA A 46 30.67 27.14 5.20
CA ALA A 46 29.76 26.65 4.19
C ALA A 46 28.34 27.02 4.65
N ASP A 47 27.72 27.89 3.90
CA ASP A 47 26.29 28.18 3.97
C ASP A 47 25.50 26.86 4.03
N ILE A 48 24.98 26.53 5.20
CA ILE A 48 24.00 25.50 5.41
C ILE A 48 22.62 26.11 5.25
N ASP A 49 22.29 26.51 4.02
CA ASP A 49 20.95 26.92 3.64
C ASP A 49 20.59 26.27 2.29
N GLU A 50 20.08 25.07 2.37
CA GLU A 50 19.01 24.53 1.56
C GLU A 50 18.72 23.08 2.00
N VAL A 51 18.08 22.93 3.18
CA VAL A 51 17.34 21.71 3.48
C VAL A 51 16.23 21.66 2.43
N SER A 52 16.35 20.73 1.47
CA SER A 52 15.33 20.49 0.46
C SER A 52 13.98 20.31 1.15
N LYS A 53 13.07 21.28 0.97
CA LYS A 53 11.70 21.17 1.50
C LYS A 53 11.07 19.88 0.97
N PRO A 54 10.39 19.11 1.80
CA PRO A 54 9.71 17.90 1.32
C PRO A 54 8.69 18.28 0.25
N GLU A 55 8.69 17.56 -0.87
CA GLU A 55 7.78 17.81 -1.97
C GLU A 55 6.41 17.23 -1.62
N VAL A 56 5.38 18.08 -1.54
CA VAL A 56 4.01 17.67 -1.28
C VAL A 56 3.45 17.01 -2.53
N GLN A 57 3.30 15.68 -2.51
CA GLN A 57 2.72 14.94 -3.63
C GLN A 57 1.19 15.06 -3.60
N THR A 58 0.64 15.84 -4.52
CA THR A 58 -0.80 16.16 -4.56
C THR A 58 -1.68 15.08 -5.24
N GLY A 59 -1.10 14.05 -5.82
CA GLY A 59 -1.88 12.98 -6.49
C GLY A 59 -2.82 13.50 -7.60
N ALA A 60 -3.90 12.76 -7.88
CA ALA A 60 -4.89 13.11 -8.92
C ALA A 60 -5.93 14.14 -8.48
N PHE A 61 -5.72 14.83 -7.38
CA PHE A 61 -6.65 15.78 -6.77
C PHE A 61 -6.44 17.19 -7.35
N GLY A 62 -7.53 17.93 -7.47
CA GLY A 62 -7.46 19.33 -7.93
C GLY A 62 -6.88 20.29 -6.87
N PRO A 63 -6.47 21.50 -7.26
CA PRO A 63 -5.83 22.48 -6.37
C PRO A 63 -6.81 23.21 -5.43
N THR A 64 -8.07 22.79 -5.38
CA THR A 64 -9.11 23.47 -4.58
C THR A 64 -9.31 22.67 -3.28
N PRO A 65 -9.30 23.36 -2.11
CA PRO A 65 -9.53 22.66 -0.84
C PRO A 65 -10.93 22.04 -0.82
N ALA A 66 -10.97 20.77 -0.41
CA ALA A 66 -12.23 20.06 -0.24
C ALA A 66 -12.97 20.57 1.00
N SER A 67 -14.28 20.80 0.87
CA SER A 67 -15.13 21.13 2.02
C SER A 67 -15.56 19.83 2.69
N ILE A 68 -14.71 19.30 3.57
CA ILE A 68 -15.00 18.11 4.37
C ILE A 68 -15.39 18.61 5.75
N LEU A 69 -16.63 18.34 6.16
CA LEU A 69 -17.09 18.68 7.51
C LEU A 69 -16.69 17.53 8.46
N PRO A 70 -15.88 17.80 9.49
CA PRO A 70 -15.62 16.81 10.50
C PRO A 70 -16.92 16.48 11.24
N GLU A 71 -17.24 15.18 11.33
CA GLU A 71 -18.29 14.74 12.24
C GLU A 71 -17.74 14.90 13.66
N SER A 72 -18.44 15.65 14.50
CA SER A 72 -17.96 16.08 15.83
C SER A 72 -17.73 14.93 16.83
N ASP A 73 -18.26 13.75 16.54
CA ASP A 73 -18.22 12.57 17.40
C ASP A 73 -17.08 11.60 17.10
N ARG A 74 -16.31 11.84 16.02
CA ARG A 74 -15.13 11.02 15.63
C ARG A 74 -13.85 11.86 15.51
N VAL A 75 -13.75 12.91 16.29
CA VAL A 75 -12.58 13.78 16.34
C VAL A 75 -11.63 13.35 17.44
N LEU A 76 -10.36 13.19 17.10
CA LEU A 76 -9.26 13.06 18.06
C LEU A 76 -8.58 14.42 18.21
N GLY A 77 -8.44 14.91 19.43
CA GLY A 77 -7.96 16.25 19.74
C GLY A 77 -9.06 17.27 19.90
N GLU A 78 -8.69 18.55 19.91
CA GLU A 78 -9.61 19.67 20.10
C GLU A 78 -10.40 19.94 18.81
N THR A 79 -11.72 20.07 18.92
CA THR A 79 -12.60 20.26 17.73
C THR A 79 -12.45 21.63 17.07
N ASP A 80 -11.88 22.61 17.79
CA ASP A 80 -11.59 23.97 17.30
C ASP A 80 -10.11 24.21 17.00
N ALA A 81 -9.32 23.14 16.86
CA ALA A 81 -7.93 23.25 16.47
C ALA A 81 -7.77 23.95 15.09
N PRO A 82 -6.71 24.75 14.91
CA PRO A 82 -6.50 25.54 13.69
C PRO A 82 -6.33 24.70 12.42
N VAL A 83 -5.85 23.46 12.57
CA VAL A 83 -5.64 22.54 11.45
C VAL A 83 -6.51 21.30 11.63
N THR A 84 -7.21 20.92 10.58
CA THR A 84 -7.98 19.67 10.53
C THR A 84 -7.30 18.69 9.57
N ILE A 85 -7.02 17.49 10.03
CA ILE A 85 -6.60 16.37 9.21
C ILE A 85 -7.74 15.37 9.13
N VAL A 86 -8.20 15.04 7.92
CA VAL A 86 -9.17 13.98 7.67
C VAL A 86 -8.46 12.84 6.96
N GLU A 87 -8.48 11.65 7.56
CA GLU A 87 -7.96 10.42 6.99
C GLU A 87 -9.10 9.56 6.46
N PHE A 88 -9.07 9.19 5.19
CA PHE A 88 -9.86 8.09 4.63
C PHE A 88 -9.01 6.82 4.66
N SER A 89 -9.48 5.82 5.40
CA SER A 89 -8.65 4.68 5.77
C SER A 89 -9.41 3.36 5.74
N ASP A 90 -8.64 2.26 5.77
CA ASP A 90 -9.13 0.89 5.75
C ASP A 90 -8.35 0.06 6.78
N TYR A 91 -9.05 -0.56 7.73
CA TYR A 91 -8.43 -1.30 8.84
C TYR A 91 -7.63 -2.54 8.40
N GLN A 92 -7.86 -3.07 7.20
CA GLN A 92 -7.07 -4.18 6.65
C GLN A 92 -5.97 -3.73 5.69
N CYS A 93 -5.84 -2.42 5.43
CA CYS A 93 -4.82 -1.89 4.53
C CYS A 93 -3.43 -1.83 5.21
N PRO A 94 -2.40 -2.48 4.64
CA PRO A 94 -1.06 -2.49 5.24
C PRO A 94 -0.40 -1.10 5.27
N PHE A 95 -0.76 -0.20 4.35
CA PHE A 95 -0.26 1.17 4.34
C PHE A 95 -0.93 2.03 5.42
N CYS A 96 -2.22 1.79 5.72
CA CYS A 96 -2.91 2.42 6.84
C CYS A 96 -2.31 1.96 8.18
N GLN A 97 -2.04 0.66 8.31
CA GLN A 97 -1.35 0.12 9.47
C GLN A 97 0.04 0.74 9.65
N ARG A 98 0.81 0.92 8.57
CA ARG A 98 2.11 1.60 8.63
C ARG A 98 1.98 3.05 9.10
N HIS A 99 1.01 3.81 8.59
CA HIS A 99 0.75 5.18 9.04
C HIS A 99 0.43 5.20 10.54
N PHE A 100 -0.44 4.32 11.00
CA PHE A 100 -0.79 4.17 12.41
C PHE A 100 0.43 3.87 13.29
N GLN A 101 1.35 3.00 12.84
CA GLN A 101 2.51 2.59 13.62
C GLN A 101 3.67 3.60 13.62
N GLU A 102 3.91 4.25 12.50
CA GLU A 102 5.13 5.06 12.30
C GLU A 102 4.87 6.56 12.40
N THR A 103 3.75 7.06 11.87
CA THR A 103 3.47 8.49 11.73
C THR A 103 2.49 9.01 12.79
N MET A 104 1.40 8.29 13.02
CA MET A 104 0.32 8.70 13.92
C MET A 104 0.79 8.98 15.37
N PRO A 105 1.71 8.21 15.99
CA PRO A 105 2.19 8.52 17.34
C PRO A 105 2.88 9.88 17.43
N LEU A 106 3.65 10.26 16.39
CA LEU A 106 4.34 11.54 16.33
C LEU A 106 3.36 12.70 16.07
N LEU A 107 2.35 12.48 15.21
CA LEU A 107 1.27 13.44 15.00
C LEU A 107 0.49 13.68 16.29
N LYS A 108 0.20 12.61 17.01
CA LYS A 108 -0.51 12.68 18.29
C LYS A 108 0.27 13.50 19.31
N GLU A 109 1.53 13.15 19.57
CA GLU A 109 2.38 13.81 20.55
C GLU A 109 2.62 15.29 20.24
N ASN A 110 2.93 15.64 18.97
CA ASN A 110 3.41 16.97 18.62
C ASN A 110 2.30 17.94 18.21
N PHE A 111 1.13 17.43 17.76
CA PHE A 111 0.10 18.28 17.17
C PHE A 111 -1.29 18.05 17.76
N ILE A 112 -1.75 16.80 17.91
CA ILE A 112 -3.11 16.51 18.36
C ILE A 112 -3.24 16.80 19.85
N ASP A 113 -2.37 16.22 20.69
CA ASP A 113 -2.39 16.40 22.15
C ASP A 113 -2.01 17.83 22.56
N THR A 114 -1.44 18.61 21.66
CA THR A 114 -1.13 20.03 21.88
C THR A 114 -2.23 20.98 21.43
N GLY A 115 -3.33 20.48 20.88
CA GLY A 115 -4.48 21.25 20.41
C GLY A 115 -4.22 22.00 19.10
N ARG A 116 -3.18 21.66 18.36
CA ARG A 116 -2.85 22.25 17.04
C ARG A 116 -3.58 21.58 15.90
N VAL A 117 -3.91 20.31 16.05
CA VAL A 117 -4.56 19.46 15.03
C VAL A 117 -5.80 18.80 15.60
N SER A 118 -6.88 18.88 14.86
CA SER A 118 -8.09 18.09 14.95
C SER A 118 -8.00 16.95 13.93
N TYR A 119 -8.02 15.70 14.39
CA TYR A 119 -7.86 14.54 13.52
C TYR A 119 -9.16 13.75 13.41
N VAL A 120 -9.59 13.46 12.18
CA VAL A 120 -10.85 12.78 11.87
C VAL A 120 -10.58 11.54 11.05
N PHE A 121 -11.13 10.40 11.46
CA PHE A 121 -11.06 9.15 10.70
C PHE A 121 -12.37 8.94 9.92
N LYS A 122 -12.25 8.67 8.62
CA LYS A 122 -13.34 8.37 7.70
C LYS A 122 -13.22 6.95 7.14
N ASP A 123 -14.33 6.25 7.07
CA ASP A 123 -14.37 4.87 6.60
C ASP A 123 -14.15 4.80 5.08
N PHE A 124 -13.14 4.03 4.66
CA PHE A 124 -12.91 3.78 3.23
C PHE A 124 -12.47 2.34 2.97
N PRO A 125 -13.32 1.33 3.30
CA PRO A 125 -12.99 -0.07 3.07
C PRO A 125 -12.89 -0.39 1.57
N ILE A 126 -11.77 -0.95 1.13
CA ILE A 126 -11.54 -1.33 -0.27
C ILE A 126 -11.98 -2.79 -0.46
N ALA A 127 -13.28 -3.04 -0.60
CA ALA A 127 -13.88 -4.37 -0.64
C ALA A 127 -13.27 -5.32 -1.69
N SER A 128 -12.70 -4.80 -2.78
CA SER A 128 -12.02 -5.61 -3.80
C SER A 128 -10.69 -6.21 -3.34
N LEU A 129 -10.04 -5.62 -2.34
CA LEU A 129 -8.79 -6.07 -1.74
C LEU A 129 -9.01 -6.65 -0.34
N HIS A 130 -9.90 -6.04 0.42
CA HIS A 130 -10.17 -6.29 1.83
C HIS A 130 -11.68 -6.53 2.05
N PRO A 131 -12.20 -7.69 1.64
CA PRO A 131 -13.65 -7.92 1.59
C PRO A 131 -14.35 -7.88 2.95
N LEU A 132 -13.62 -8.04 4.05
CA LEU A 132 -14.18 -8.04 5.41
C LEU A 132 -13.82 -6.77 6.21
N ALA A 133 -13.02 -5.84 5.69
CA ALA A 133 -12.69 -4.59 6.36
C ALA A 133 -13.94 -3.78 6.71
N TYR A 134 -14.93 -3.81 5.84
CA TYR A 134 -16.21 -3.16 6.04
C TYR A 134 -16.82 -3.46 7.43
N ARG A 135 -16.71 -4.72 7.88
CA ARG A 135 -17.24 -5.16 9.16
C ARG A 135 -16.54 -4.52 10.36
N MET A 136 -15.24 -4.27 10.25
CA MET A 136 -14.47 -3.59 11.29
C MET A 136 -14.88 -2.12 11.41
N HIS A 137 -15.17 -1.46 10.31
CA HIS A 137 -15.70 -0.09 10.29
C HIS A 137 -17.06 0.02 10.95
N GLU A 138 -17.98 -0.91 10.64
CA GLU A 138 -19.27 -0.98 11.33
C GLU A 138 -19.10 -1.20 12.83
N ALA A 139 -18.19 -2.09 13.26
CA ALA A 139 -17.93 -2.38 14.65
C ALA A 139 -17.41 -1.17 15.43
N ALA A 140 -16.47 -0.40 14.85
CA ALA A 140 -15.99 0.83 15.47
C ALA A 140 -17.12 1.84 15.69
N ARG A 141 -18.03 2.00 14.71
CA ARG A 141 -19.21 2.84 14.85
C ARG A 141 -20.21 2.33 15.87
N CYS A 142 -20.34 1.01 16.03
CA CYS A 142 -21.15 0.44 17.11
C CYS A 142 -20.59 0.79 18.49
N VAL A 143 -19.26 0.76 18.65
CA VAL A 143 -18.60 1.19 19.90
C VAL A 143 -18.80 2.69 20.13
N LEU A 144 -18.73 3.53 19.10
CA LEU A 144 -19.02 4.96 19.21
C LEU A 144 -20.37 5.24 19.83
N ASP A 145 -21.40 4.50 19.41
CA ASP A 145 -22.78 4.65 19.88
C ASP A 145 -22.93 4.34 21.39
N GLU A 146 -22.18 3.37 21.88
CA GLU A 146 -22.31 2.89 23.26
C GLU A 146 -21.27 3.47 24.23
N ALA A 147 -20.06 3.76 23.76
CA ALA A 147 -18.94 4.21 24.58
C ALA A 147 -18.40 5.61 24.18
N GLY A 148 -19.02 6.26 23.19
CA GLY A 148 -18.61 7.59 22.73
C GLY A 148 -17.27 7.61 22.01
N THR A 149 -16.76 8.82 21.84
CA THR A 149 -15.51 9.10 21.09
C THR A 149 -14.30 8.35 21.63
N ASP A 150 -14.14 8.28 22.95
CA ASP A 150 -13.01 7.56 23.57
C ASP A 150 -13.05 6.07 23.25
N GLY A 151 -14.24 5.45 23.30
CA GLY A 151 -14.43 4.05 22.95
C GLY A 151 -14.15 3.80 21.45
N TYR A 152 -14.60 4.70 20.61
CA TYR A 152 -14.33 4.63 19.17
C TYR A 152 -12.83 4.60 18.86
N TRP A 153 -12.06 5.54 19.42
CA TRP A 153 -10.63 5.59 19.21
C TRP A 153 -9.90 4.40 19.85
N GLN A 154 -10.41 3.86 20.96
CA GLN A 154 -9.88 2.62 21.52
C GLN A 154 -10.11 1.43 20.56
N ALA A 155 -11.28 1.33 19.92
CA ALA A 155 -11.54 0.29 18.91
C ALA A 155 -10.70 0.49 17.66
N HIS A 156 -10.54 1.74 17.20
CA HIS A 156 -9.65 2.10 16.09
C HIS A 156 -8.21 1.64 16.36
N ASP A 157 -7.65 1.99 17.49
CA ASP A 157 -6.27 1.64 17.85
C ASP A 157 -6.10 0.12 17.97
N LEU A 158 -7.08 -0.58 18.54
CA LEU A 158 -7.10 -2.03 18.67
C LEU A 158 -7.05 -2.71 17.29
N PHE A 159 -7.82 -2.25 16.33
CA PHE A 159 -7.87 -2.82 14.99
C PHE A 159 -6.53 -2.72 14.25
N PHE A 160 -5.84 -1.60 14.37
CA PHE A 160 -4.52 -1.45 13.76
C PHE A 160 -3.41 -2.13 14.55
N ALA A 161 -3.47 -2.09 15.88
CA ALA A 161 -2.45 -2.72 16.73
C ALA A 161 -2.46 -4.25 16.63
N GLU A 162 -3.64 -4.85 16.49
CA GLU A 162 -3.85 -6.29 16.42
C GLU A 162 -4.29 -6.77 15.00
N ALA A 163 -3.88 -6.09 13.94
CA ALA A 163 -4.34 -6.34 12.57
C ALA A 163 -4.24 -7.80 12.13
N ASP A 164 -3.23 -8.54 12.61
CA ASP A 164 -3.06 -9.97 12.33
C ASP A 164 -4.18 -10.84 12.92
N SER A 165 -4.85 -10.37 13.99
CA SER A 165 -5.98 -11.07 14.63
C SER A 165 -7.27 -11.00 13.82
N PHE A 166 -7.35 -10.07 12.86
CA PHE A 166 -8.52 -9.82 12.01
C PHE A 166 -8.37 -10.36 10.59
N GLN A 167 -7.62 -11.46 10.45
CA GLN A 167 -7.48 -12.20 9.18
C GLN A 167 -8.50 -13.36 9.19
N ALA A 168 -9.71 -13.09 8.70
CA ALA A 168 -10.81 -14.05 8.70
C ALA A 168 -11.23 -14.45 7.29
N ASP A 169 -11.72 -15.70 7.14
CA ASP A 169 -12.18 -16.26 5.86
C ASP A 169 -13.70 -16.12 5.65
N SER A 170 -14.41 -15.68 6.68
CA SER A 170 -15.87 -15.50 6.64
C SER A 170 -16.33 -14.35 7.53
N LEU A 171 -17.55 -13.87 7.29
CA LEU A 171 -18.17 -12.82 8.07
C LEU A 171 -18.38 -13.25 9.53
N GLU A 172 -18.81 -14.48 9.75
CA GLU A 172 -19.01 -15.03 11.11
C GLU A 172 -17.68 -15.11 11.86
N ALA A 173 -16.60 -15.51 11.20
CA ALA A 173 -15.28 -15.56 11.81
C ALA A 173 -14.75 -14.15 12.13
N MET A 174 -15.01 -13.17 11.28
CA MET A 174 -14.67 -11.77 11.52
C MET A 174 -15.44 -11.20 12.72
N ASP A 175 -16.77 -11.42 12.77
CA ASP A 175 -17.59 -10.99 13.90
C ASP A 175 -17.10 -11.61 15.21
N ALA A 176 -16.77 -12.89 15.20
CA ALA A 176 -16.26 -13.59 16.40
C ALA A 176 -14.89 -13.01 16.84
N ALA A 177 -14.00 -12.70 15.90
CA ALA A 177 -12.70 -12.09 16.20
C ALA A 177 -12.85 -10.67 16.79
N ILE A 178 -13.74 -9.85 16.20
CA ILE A 178 -14.05 -8.50 16.70
C ILE A 178 -14.61 -8.55 18.12
N LEU A 179 -15.63 -9.38 18.38
CA LEU A 179 -16.25 -9.47 19.68
C LEU A 179 -15.28 -9.99 20.75
N ALA A 180 -14.44 -10.97 20.41
CA ALA A 180 -13.41 -11.46 21.33
C ALA A 180 -12.35 -10.39 21.66
N ALA A 181 -11.93 -9.62 20.69
CA ALA A 181 -10.98 -8.53 20.88
C ALA A 181 -11.59 -7.40 21.73
N PHE A 182 -12.85 -7.05 21.49
CA PHE A 182 -13.57 -6.04 22.26
C PHE A 182 -13.78 -6.48 23.72
N GLU A 183 -14.15 -7.75 23.97
CA GLU A 183 -14.22 -8.29 25.32
C GLU A 183 -12.86 -8.18 26.04
N GLY A 184 -11.76 -8.57 25.37
CA GLY A 184 -10.41 -8.47 25.91
C GLY A 184 -9.97 -7.03 26.22
N ALA A 185 -10.45 -6.06 25.47
CA ALA A 185 -10.18 -4.63 25.66
C ALA A 185 -11.16 -3.89 26.56
N ASN A 186 -12.16 -4.59 27.12
CA ASN A 186 -13.28 -4.03 27.88
C ASN A 186 -14.11 -2.98 27.10
N LEU A 187 -14.21 -3.16 25.79
CA LEU A 187 -15.12 -2.43 24.92
C LEU A 187 -16.53 -3.05 24.98
N PRO A 188 -17.58 -2.31 24.58
CA PRO A 188 -18.96 -2.82 24.57
C PRO A 188 -19.14 -4.06 23.68
N ASP A 189 -20.12 -4.91 24.05
CA ASP A 189 -20.61 -5.99 23.18
C ASP A 189 -21.44 -5.41 22.03
N THR A 190 -20.86 -5.40 20.85
CA THR A 190 -21.48 -4.85 19.63
C THR A 190 -22.26 -5.87 18.82
N SER A 191 -22.53 -7.08 19.34
CA SER A 191 -23.13 -8.19 18.62
C SER A 191 -24.50 -7.86 18.01
N GLU A 192 -25.41 -7.21 18.75
CA GLU A 192 -26.73 -6.81 18.25
C GLU A 192 -26.62 -5.72 17.16
N CYS A 193 -25.74 -4.73 17.38
CA CYS A 193 -25.48 -3.66 16.41
C CYS A 193 -24.95 -4.24 15.10
N LEU A 194 -23.96 -5.14 15.16
CA LEU A 194 -23.40 -5.80 13.99
C LEU A 194 -24.43 -6.67 13.27
N GLN A 195 -25.23 -7.48 13.98
CA GLN A 195 -26.26 -8.32 13.39
C GLN A 195 -27.34 -7.52 12.64
N SER A 196 -27.64 -6.32 13.11
CA SER A 196 -28.61 -5.43 12.48
C SER A 196 -28.04 -4.62 11.31
N ASN A 197 -26.70 -4.66 11.06
CA ASN A 197 -25.97 -3.81 10.11
C ASN A 197 -26.30 -2.31 10.30
N LYS A 198 -26.41 -1.88 11.55
CA LYS A 198 -26.88 -0.53 11.94
C LYS A 198 -26.13 0.60 11.23
N TYR A 199 -24.82 0.42 11.02
CA TYR A 199 -23.95 1.44 10.47
C TYR A 199 -23.51 1.22 9.01
N ALA A 200 -24.11 0.24 8.31
CA ALA A 200 -23.80 -0.04 6.92
C ALA A 200 -23.94 1.18 6.00
N GLU A 201 -25.04 1.92 6.15
CA GLU A 201 -25.27 3.13 5.34
C GLU A 201 -24.29 4.26 5.67
N ALA A 202 -23.88 4.39 6.92
CA ALA A 202 -22.93 5.42 7.36
C ALA A 202 -21.51 5.13 6.84
N VAL A 203 -21.05 3.87 6.87
CA VAL A 203 -19.78 3.45 6.26
C VAL A 203 -19.82 3.69 4.74
N GLN A 204 -20.93 3.36 4.09
CA GLN A 204 -21.10 3.59 2.66
C GLN A 204 -21.14 5.09 2.32
N ALA A 205 -21.65 5.94 3.20
CA ALA A 205 -21.66 7.39 3.01
C ALA A 205 -20.24 7.97 3.02
N ASP A 206 -19.38 7.59 3.99
CA ASP A 206 -17.98 8.01 4.02
C ASP A 206 -17.21 7.52 2.79
N LEU A 207 -17.41 6.25 2.39
CA LEU A 207 -16.81 5.70 1.17
C LEU A 207 -17.21 6.52 -0.06
N SER A 208 -18.50 6.86 -0.19
CA SER A 208 -19.02 7.66 -1.30
C SER A 208 -18.49 9.09 -1.28
N GLU A 209 -18.37 9.70 -0.10
CA GLU A 209 -17.74 11.02 0.08
C GLU A 209 -16.30 10.99 -0.40
N GLY A 210 -15.48 10.06 0.09
CA GLY A 210 -14.09 9.92 -0.34
C GLY A 210 -13.95 9.71 -1.85
N GLN A 211 -14.79 8.86 -2.45
CA GLN A 211 -14.82 8.67 -3.91
C GLN A 211 -15.17 9.96 -4.67
N SER A 212 -16.12 10.74 -4.16
CA SER A 212 -16.50 12.03 -4.76
C SER A 212 -15.38 13.06 -4.70
N LEU A 213 -14.51 12.96 -3.69
CA LEU A 213 -13.33 13.79 -3.50
C LEU A 213 -12.09 13.26 -4.28
N GLY A 214 -12.22 12.16 -5.01
CA GLY A 214 -11.15 11.58 -5.81
C GLY A 214 -10.28 10.58 -5.07
N VAL A 215 -10.62 10.17 -3.85
CA VAL A 215 -9.92 9.11 -3.13
C VAL A 215 -10.06 7.79 -3.90
N ASN A 216 -8.94 7.17 -4.24
CA ASN A 216 -8.88 5.92 -5.01
C ASN A 216 -8.00 4.84 -4.35
N GLY A 217 -7.49 5.12 -3.14
CA GLY A 217 -6.66 4.22 -2.33
C GLY A 217 -6.50 4.76 -0.93
N THR A 218 -6.01 3.92 -0.01
CA THR A 218 -5.85 4.24 1.41
C THR A 218 -4.40 4.04 1.88
N PRO A 219 -3.94 4.81 2.89
CA PRO A 219 -4.65 5.96 3.45
C PRO A 219 -4.64 7.15 2.49
N ALA A 220 -5.66 8.01 2.58
CA ALA A 220 -5.69 9.30 1.91
C ALA A 220 -6.08 10.38 2.91
N PHE A 221 -5.39 11.50 2.89
CA PHE A 221 -5.56 12.56 3.86
C PHE A 221 -6.00 13.86 3.20
N PHE A 222 -6.69 14.69 3.97
CA PHE A 222 -6.96 16.07 3.63
C PHE A 222 -6.55 16.96 4.81
N ILE A 223 -5.58 17.85 4.61
CA ILE A 223 -5.12 18.82 5.61
C ILE A 223 -5.75 20.16 5.28
N ASN A 224 -6.67 20.65 6.11
CA ASN A 224 -7.52 21.81 5.80
C ASN A 224 -8.13 21.76 4.39
N GLY A 225 -8.55 20.56 3.95
CA GLY A 225 -9.13 20.30 2.64
C GLY A 225 -8.13 20.05 1.50
N PHE A 226 -6.83 20.17 1.73
CA PHE A 226 -5.80 19.89 0.73
C PHE A 226 -5.36 18.43 0.79
N PRO A 227 -5.38 17.71 -0.34
CA PRO A 227 -5.16 16.26 -0.37
C PRO A 227 -3.69 15.88 -0.21
N VAL A 228 -3.43 14.86 0.61
CA VAL A 228 -2.15 14.16 0.74
C VAL A 228 -2.41 12.67 0.57
N SER A 229 -1.75 12.03 -0.40
CA SER A 229 -2.01 10.64 -0.77
C SER A 229 -0.99 9.67 -0.15
N GLY A 230 -1.49 8.55 0.36
CA GLY A 230 -0.67 7.44 0.87
C GLY A 230 -0.07 7.67 2.25
N ALA A 231 0.55 6.62 2.80
CA ALA A 231 1.24 6.67 4.09
C ALA A 231 2.58 7.42 3.94
N GLN A 232 2.51 8.74 3.98
CA GLN A 232 3.66 9.62 3.89
C GLN A 232 4.44 9.65 5.22
N PRO A 233 5.74 9.97 5.19
CA PRO A 233 6.54 10.12 6.41
C PRO A 233 6.08 11.33 7.24
N TYR A 234 6.40 11.31 8.54
CA TYR A 234 5.99 12.34 9.51
C TYR A 234 6.41 13.75 9.08
N GLU A 235 7.60 13.90 8.53
CA GLU A 235 8.17 15.20 8.14
C GLU A 235 7.31 15.92 7.09
N LEU A 236 6.61 15.17 6.24
CA LEU A 236 5.68 15.77 5.28
C LEU A 236 4.45 16.34 5.98
N PHE A 237 3.89 15.62 6.96
CA PHE A 237 2.77 16.11 7.75
C PHE A 237 3.17 17.33 8.58
N GLU A 238 4.33 17.29 9.26
CA GLU A 238 4.85 18.42 10.02
C GLU A 238 4.99 19.67 9.15
N TYR A 239 5.56 19.52 7.96
CA TYR A 239 5.68 20.61 7.00
C TYR A 239 4.32 21.15 6.53
N ALA A 240 3.40 20.25 6.16
CA ALA A 240 2.07 20.65 5.68
C ALA A 240 1.21 21.30 6.78
N ILE A 241 1.32 20.83 8.04
CA ILE A 241 0.67 21.45 9.19
C ILE A 241 1.22 22.88 9.42
N GLY A 242 2.55 23.05 9.34
CA GLY A 242 3.16 24.37 9.43
C GLY A 242 2.63 25.34 8.38
N LEU A 243 2.56 24.93 7.12
CA LEU A 243 1.97 25.73 6.04
C LEU A 243 0.48 26.02 6.26
N ALA A 244 -0.27 25.07 6.84
CA ALA A 244 -1.67 25.27 7.15
C ALA A 244 -1.89 26.32 8.23
N GLU A 245 -1.06 26.34 9.28
CA GLU A 245 -1.09 27.33 10.37
C GLU A 245 -0.71 28.73 9.86
N GLU A 246 0.21 28.82 8.91
CA GLU A 246 0.64 30.08 8.29
C GLU A 246 -0.33 30.58 7.20
N GLY A 247 -1.27 29.74 6.77
CA GLY A 247 -2.21 30.04 5.68
C GLY A 247 -1.59 29.96 4.28
N GLU A 248 -0.43 29.31 4.16
CA GLU A 248 0.36 29.20 2.92
C GLU A 248 0.10 27.90 2.14
N LEU A 249 -0.73 27.00 2.70
CA LEU A 249 -0.96 25.67 2.14
C LEU A 249 -1.48 25.73 0.69
N GLN A 250 -2.38 26.67 0.38
CA GLN A 250 -2.92 26.84 -0.97
C GLN A 250 -1.85 27.23 -1.99
N GLU A 251 -0.91 28.10 -1.63
CA GLU A 251 0.17 28.53 -2.53
C GLU A 251 1.16 27.38 -2.78
N ALA A 252 1.52 26.63 -1.74
CA ALA A 252 2.37 25.46 -1.85
C ALA A 252 1.76 24.38 -2.75
N PHE A 253 0.46 24.10 -2.62
CA PHE A 253 -0.24 23.15 -3.48
C PHE A 253 -0.38 23.64 -4.93
N ALA A 254 -0.62 24.92 -5.16
CA ALA A 254 -0.65 25.48 -6.51
C ALA A 254 0.70 25.36 -7.22
N GLY A 255 1.80 25.58 -6.48
CA GLY A 255 3.16 25.40 -6.99
C GLY A 255 3.48 23.96 -7.33
N SER A 256 3.14 23.03 -6.45
CA SER A 256 3.37 21.59 -6.67
C SER A 256 2.51 21.03 -7.81
N ALA A 257 1.24 21.47 -7.95
CA ALA A 257 0.38 21.07 -9.06
C ALA A 257 0.93 21.52 -10.42
N GLN A 258 1.53 22.72 -10.49
CA GLN A 258 2.19 23.19 -11.71
C GLN A 258 3.46 22.38 -12.02
N ALA A 259 4.26 22.07 -11.01
CA ALA A 259 5.46 21.25 -11.16
C ALA A 259 5.10 19.82 -11.63
N GLN A 260 4.06 19.23 -11.06
CA GLN A 260 3.56 17.92 -11.47
C GLN A 260 3.03 17.93 -12.92
N ALA A 261 2.22 18.92 -13.29
CA ALA A 261 1.73 19.05 -14.66
C ALA A 261 2.86 19.20 -15.69
N GLN A 262 3.93 19.90 -15.33
CA GLN A 262 5.13 19.99 -16.16
C GLN A 262 5.87 18.65 -16.24
N ALA A 263 6.07 17.96 -15.11
CA ALA A 263 6.72 16.66 -15.06
C ALA A 263 5.94 15.59 -15.84
N GLU A 264 4.60 15.58 -15.75
CA GLU A 264 3.74 14.70 -16.54
C GLU A 264 3.78 15.02 -18.03
N ALA A 265 3.82 16.30 -18.40
CA ALA A 265 3.95 16.71 -19.80
C ALA A 265 5.32 16.30 -20.37
N GLU A 266 6.40 16.45 -19.62
CA GLU A 266 7.74 16.01 -19.99
C GLU A 266 7.82 14.48 -20.08
N ALA A 267 7.26 13.76 -19.09
CA ALA A 267 7.21 12.30 -19.07
C ALA A 267 6.39 11.76 -20.25
N THR A 268 5.26 12.40 -20.57
CA THR A 268 4.43 12.04 -21.73
C THR A 268 5.16 12.31 -23.04
N ALA A 269 5.84 13.45 -23.17
CA ALA A 269 6.67 13.78 -24.34
C ALA A 269 7.84 12.79 -24.49
N GLN A 270 8.47 12.38 -23.39
CA GLN A 270 9.56 11.42 -23.37
C GLN A 270 9.08 9.99 -23.64
N ALA A 271 7.87 9.61 -23.18
CA ALA A 271 7.24 8.33 -23.45
C ALA A 271 6.77 8.22 -24.91
N ALA A 272 6.42 9.33 -25.56
CA ALA A 272 6.02 9.39 -26.96
C ALA A 272 7.21 9.21 -27.94
N MET A 273 8.46 9.29 -27.45
CA MET A 273 9.63 9.00 -28.28
C MET A 273 9.80 7.49 -28.47
N PRO A 274 9.93 7.01 -29.71
CA PRO A 274 10.25 5.62 -29.96
C PRO A 274 11.55 5.23 -29.24
N ARG A 275 11.50 4.16 -28.46
CA ARG A 275 12.67 3.61 -27.77
C ARG A 275 13.02 2.27 -28.37
N ASP A 276 14.30 2.05 -28.63
CA ASP A 276 14.79 0.75 -29.04
C ASP A 276 14.88 -0.15 -27.80
N VAL A 277 13.94 -1.07 -27.65
CA VAL A 277 13.92 -2.03 -26.56
C VAL A 277 14.58 -3.31 -27.02
N PRO A 278 15.73 -3.73 -26.44
CA PRO A 278 16.36 -4.99 -26.79
C PRO A 278 15.42 -6.16 -26.49
N VAL A 279 15.09 -6.96 -27.50
CA VAL A 279 14.12 -8.05 -27.42
C VAL A 279 14.68 -9.40 -27.87
N SER A 280 16.00 -9.47 -28.12
CA SER A 280 16.70 -10.71 -28.40
C SER A 280 16.74 -11.59 -27.15
N ASP A 281 16.48 -12.88 -27.31
CA ASP A 281 16.54 -13.91 -26.25
C ASP A 281 15.48 -13.78 -25.13
N GLU A 282 14.44 -12.96 -25.31
CA GLU A 282 13.33 -12.88 -24.35
C GLU A 282 12.21 -13.88 -24.71
N PRO A 283 11.44 -14.39 -23.71
CA PRO A 283 10.27 -15.22 -23.97
C PRO A 283 9.26 -14.48 -24.84
N ALA A 284 8.82 -15.10 -25.92
CA ALA A 284 7.93 -14.47 -26.87
C ALA A 284 6.81 -15.41 -27.34
N MET A 285 5.66 -14.82 -27.64
CA MET A 285 4.54 -15.47 -28.37
C MET A 285 4.31 -14.72 -29.68
N GLY A 286 3.81 -15.43 -30.69
CA GLY A 286 3.52 -14.89 -32.02
C GLY A 286 4.72 -14.92 -32.97
N GLU A 287 4.45 -14.50 -34.23
CA GLU A 287 5.42 -14.57 -35.30
C GLU A 287 6.54 -13.52 -35.13
N LEU A 288 7.77 -13.90 -35.52
CA LEU A 288 8.94 -13.03 -35.38
C LEU A 288 8.82 -11.74 -36.20
N ASP A 289 8.15 -11.80 -37.32
CA ASP A 289 7.94 -10.71 -38.29
C ASP A 289 6.56 -10.05 -38.18
N ALA A 290 5.83 -10.29 -37.05
CA ALA A 290 4.57 -9.63 -36.79
C ALA A 290 4.74 -8.09 -36.84
N PRO A 291 3.78 -7.36 -37.47
CA PRO A 291 3.91 -5.91 -37.68
C PRO A 291 3.87 -5.11 -36.38
N ILE A 292 3.35 -5.68 -35.30
CA ILE A 292 3.26 -5.04 -33.96
C ILE A 292 4.03 -5.90 -32.96
N THR A 293 4.86 -5.25 -32.15
CA THR A 293 5.50 -5.91 -31.00
C THR A 293 5.09 -5.19 -29.73
N ILE A 294 4.53 -5.94 -28.78
CA ILE A 294 4.30 -5.49 -27.40
C ILE A 294 5.38 -6.09 -26.51
N VAL A 295 6.01 -5.25 -25.70
CA VAL A 295 6.97 -5.68 -24.67
C VAL A 295 6.37 -5.36 -23.30
N GLU A 296 6.03 -6.39 -22.54
CA GLU A 296 5.55 -6.28 -21.16
C GLU A 296 6.72 -6.41 -20.19
N TYR A 297 6.86 -5.44 -19.30
CA TYR A 297 7.69 -5.56 -18.10
C TYR A 297 6.77 -5.93 -16.94
N SER A 298 6.92 -7.10 -16.36
CA SER A 298 5.93 -7.65 -15.43
C SER A 298 6.56 -8.30 -14.19
N ASP A 299 5.71 -8.46 -13.17
CA ASP A 299 6.07 -9.07 -11.89
C ASP A 299 4.99 -10.09 -11.48
N TYR A 300 5.39 -11.34 -11.24
CA TYR A 300 4.45 -12.45 -10.94
C TYR A 300 3.67 -12.29 -9.64
N GLN A 301 4.11 -11.43 -8.71
CA GLN A 301 3.36 -11.13 -7.49
C GLN A 301 2.52 -9.85 -7.59
N CYS A 302 2.65 -9.08 -8.68
CA CYS A 302 1.91 -7.83 -8.85
C CYS A 302 0.43 -8.09 -9.19
N PRO A 303 -0.54 -7.62 -8.37
CA PRO A 303 -1.96 -7.84 -8.62
C PRO A 303 -2.46 -7.17 -9.91
N PHE A 304 -1.82 -6.09 -10.34
CA PHE A 304 -2.14 -5.42 -11.60
C PHE A 304 -1.67 -6.24 -12.81
N CYS A 305 -0.50 -6.85 -12.72
CA CYS A 305 0.01 -7.76 -13.75
C CYS A 305 -0.86 -9.02 -13.85
N LEU A 306 -1.29 -9.58 -12.71
CA LEU A 306 -2.25 -10.68 -12.69
C LEU A 306 -3.57 -10.30 -13.38
N ARG A 307 -4.09 -9.10 -13.10
CA ARG A 307 -5.32 -8.61 -13.75
C ARG A 307 -5.14 -8.42 -15.26
N HIS A 308 -3.98 -7.91 -15.71
CA HIS A 308 -3.64 -7.83 -17.13
C HIS A 308 -3.67 -9.24 -17.77
N PHE A 309 -2.99 -10.21 -17.16
CA PHE A 309 -2.95 -11.59 -17.62
C PHE A 309 -4.35 -12.22 -17.71
N GLN A 310 -5.22 -11.99 -16.72
CA GLN A 310 -6.55 -12.60 -16.69
C GLN A 310 -7.56 -11.93 -17.64
N ASN A 311 -7.49 -10.61 -17.80
CA ASN A 311 -8.54 -9.85 -18.49
C ASN A 311 -8.14 -9.32 -19.86
N THR A 312 -6.87 -8.95 -20.04
CA THR A 312 -6.39 -8.33 -21.28
C THR A 312 -5.70 -9.34 -22.19
N MET A 313 -4.88 -10.19 -21.62
CA MET A 313 -4.10 -11.17 -22.38
C MET A 313 -4.97 -12.10 -23.24
N PRO A 314 -6.13 -12.61 -22.79
CA PRO A 314 -7.02 -13.42 -23.64
C PRO A 314 -7.54 -12.67 -24.89
N GLN A 315 -7.65 -11.34 -24.84
CA GLN A 315 -8.05 -10.52 -25.98
C GLN A 315 -6.90 -10.30 -26.94
N LEU A 316 -5.67 -10.22 -26.45
CA LEU A 316 -4.46 -10.10 -27.27
C LEU A 316 -4.12 -11.41 -27.98
N GLN A 317 -4.54 -12.56 -27.44
CA GLN A 317 -4.27 -13.88 -28.01
C GLN A 317 -4.79 -14.02 -29.44
N GLU A 318 -5.95 -13.43 -29.78
CA GLU A 318 -6.50 -13.46 -31.14
C GLU A 318 -5.57 -12.76 -32.15
N TYR A 319 -4.90 -11.67 -31.75
CA TYR A 319 -3.93 -10.95 -32.58
C TYR A 319 -2.61 -11.70 -32.69
N ILE A 320 -2.20 -12.40 -31.64
CA ILE A 320 -0.99 -13.25 -31.62
C ILE A 320 -1.21 -14.43 -32.58
N ASP A 321 -2.33 -15.12 -32.47
CA ASP A 321 -2.68 -16.30 -33.28
C ASP A 321 -2.87 -15.95 -34.75
N SER A 322 -3.28 -14.70 -35.05
CA SER A 322 -3.44 -14.23 -36.44
C SER A 322 -2.13 -13.70 -37.05
N GLY A 323 -1.01 -13.72 -36.30
CA GLY A 323 0.29 -13.22 -36.78
C GLY A 323 0.40 -11.69 -36.83
N GLN A 324 -0.54 -10.96 -36.25
CA GLN A 324 -0.55 -9.50 -36.24
C GLN A 324 0.27 -8.92 -35.08
N LEU A 325 0.46 -9.72 -33.99
CA LEU A 325 1.09 -9.29 -32.77
C LEU A 325 2.16 -10.31 -32.35
N ARG A 326 3.33 -9.79 -32.03
CA ARG A 326 4.36 -10.47 -31.24
C ARG A 326 4.35 -9.94 -29.83
N TYR A 327 4.23 -10.82 -28.83
CA TYR A 327 4.20 -10.46 -27.43
C TYR A 327 5.45 -10.96 -26.73
N ILE A 328 6.16 -10.09 -26.03
CA ILE A 328 7.45 -10.36 -25.36
C ILE A 328 7.34 -10.04 -23.90
N PHE A 329 7.74 -10.97 -23.03
CA PHE A 329 7.75 -10.79 -21.59
C PHE A 329 9.16 -10.48 -21.08
N LYS A 330 9.27 -9.46 -20.25
CA LYS A 330 10.52 -9.08 -19.56
C LYS A 330 10.33 -9.10 -18.06
N ASP A 331 11.27 -9.73 -17.37
CA ASP A 331 11.27 -9.81 -15.91
C ASP A 331 11.44 -8.42 -15.27
N PHE A 332 10.54 -8.06 -14.36
CA PHE A 332 10.62 -6.81 -13.61
C PHE A 332 10.17 -7.03 -12.15
N PRO A 333 10.90 -7.86 -11.36
CA PRO A 333 10.54 -8.13 -9.97
C PRO A 333 10.74 -6.92 -9.08
N ILE A 334 9.67 -6.47 -8.40
CA ILE A 334 9.70 -5.33 -7.49
C ILE A 334 10.03 -5.81 -6.08
N HIS A 335 11.31 -6.02 -5.79
CA HIS A 335 11.79 -6.65 -4.55
C HIS A 335 11.31 -5.99 -3.28
N SER A 336 11.09 -4.67 -3.29
CA SER A 336 10.69 -3.88 -2.11
C SER A 336 9.31 -4.24 -1.57
N ILE A 337 8.40 -4.72 -2.44
CA ILE A 337 7.01 -5.05 -2.08
C ILE A 337 6.61 -6.49 -2.45
N HIS A 338 7.40 -7.17 -3.29
CA HIS A 338 7.14 -8.52 -3.79
C HIS A 338 8.34 -9.46 -3.53
N PRO A 339 8.53 -9.95 -2.31
CA PRO A 339 9.75 -10.65 -1.90
C PRO A 339 9.97 -12.02 -2.57
N GLN A 340 8.92 -12.63 -3.14
CA GLN A 340 9.01 -13.92 -3.83
C GLN A 340 9.04 -13.79 -5.37
N ALA A 341 8.84 -12.59 -5.91
CA ALA A 341 8.77 -12.36 -7.36
C ALA A 341 10.03 -12.84 -8.09
N GLN A 342 11.21 -12.54 -7.55
CA GLN A 342 12.50 -13.01 -8.11
C GLN A 342 12.51 -14.53 -8.31
N LYS A 343 12.06 -15.28 -7.32
CA LYS A 343 12.04 -16.75 -7.40
C LYS A 343 11.08 -17.27 -8.47
N ALA A 344 9.94 -16.61 -8.65
CA ALA A 344 8.98 -16.97 -9.67
C ALA A 344 9.56 -16.72 -11.07
N HIS A 345 10.22 -15.59 -11.30
CA HIS A 345 10.91 -15.28 -12.55
C HIS A 345 12.02 -16.27 -12.87
N GLU A 346 12.87 -16.61 -11.90
CA GLU A 346 13.91 -17.63 -12.05
C GLU A 346 13.31 -19.00 -12.45
N ALA A 347 12.20 -19.40 -11.82
CA ALA A 347 11.53 -20.65 -12.14
C ALA A 347 10.98 -20.67 -13.58
N ALA A 348 10.38 -19.57 -14.04
CA ALA A 348 9.89 -19.44 -15.42
C ALA A 348 11.05 -19.51 -16.42
N ARG A 349 12.18 -18.85 -16.14
CA ARG A 349 13.39 -18.93 -16.98
C ARG A 349 13.95 -20.34 -17.05
N CYS A 350 13.99 -21.07 -15.92
CA CYS A 350 14.41 -22.49 -15.91
C CYS A 350 13.45 -23.38 -16.73
N ALA A 351 12.14 -23.13 -16.68
CA ALA A 351 11.18 -23.84 -17.50
C ALA A 351 11.45 -23.62 -19.00
N ARG A 352 11.76 -22.38 -19.38
CA ARG A 352 12.15 -22.03 -20.77
C ARG A 352 13.39 -22.76 -21.25
N GLU A 353 14.42 -22.89 -20.40
CA GLU A 353 15.65 -23.65 -20.74
C GLU A 353 15.37 -25.12 -21.04
N ILE A 354 14.33 -25.70 -20.41
CA ILE A 354 13.96 -27.10 -20.58
C ILE A 354 13.11 -27.31 -21.83
N GLY A 355 12.14 -26.46 -22.09
CA GLY A 355 11.11 -26.67 -23.12
C GLY A 355 10.86 -25.52 -24.09
N GLY A 356 11.71 -24.49 -24.08
CA GLY A 356 11.54 -23.31 -24.92
C GLY A 356 10.41 -22.39 -24.44
N ASP A 357 9.99 -21.48 -25.32
CA ASP A 357 8.94 -20.51 -25.00
C ASP A 357 7.60 -21.18 -24.70
N ASP A 358 7.28 -22.34 -25.30
CA ASP A 358 6.06 -23.10 -25.02
C ASP A 358 5.95 -23.55 -23.54
N MET A 359 7.08 -23.72 -22.87
CA MET A 359 7.10 -24.14 -21.46
C MET A 359 7.23 -22.96 -20.49
N TYR A 360 7.59 -21.79 -21.02
CA TYR A 360 7.64 -20.54 -20.28
C TYR A 360 6.24 -20.00 -20.00
N TRP A 361 5.37 -20.06 -21.03
CA TRP A 361 3.98 -19.56 -20.99
C TRP A 361 3.02 -20.61 -20.46
#